data_f4a80458c9c043d2dc3aaa9b56c92037
#
_entry.id   f4a80458c9c043d2dc3aaa9b56c92037
#
_cell.length_a   1.000
_cell.length_b   1.000
_cell.length_c   1.000
_cell.angle_alpha   90.00
_cell.angle_beta   90.00
_cell.angle_gamma   90.00
#
_symmetry.space_group_name_H-M   'P 1'
#
loop_
_entity.id
_entity.type
_entity.pdbx_description
1 polymer ?
#
loop_
_entity_poly.entity_id
_entity_poly.type
_entity_poly.pdbx_seq_one_letter_code
_entity_poly.pdbx_strand_id
1 'polypeptide(L)'
;MIAYEKIQLKNKLEVYALPVNKNSDVISVDIFYKVGSRNEIMGKSGIAHMLEHLNFKSTKNLKAGEFDEIVKGFGGVDNASTGFDYTHYYIKCAKKNLDKALELFAELMANLNLKDEEFQPERAVVLEERRWRTDNNPLGYLYFRLFNHAFMYHPYHWTPIGFFKDIENWSIEDIKEFHSIYYQPKNAILLVSGDIESKEVFELSKKHFEKIKNTKTIPKIHTKEPKQDGVKRIYLHKNSDTELLALAYKIPNFKHKDIPALNALSELLGSGKSSLMSEILID
;
A
#
# COMPACT_ATOMS: atom_id res chain seq x y z
N MET A 1 2.10 -22.38 -12.43
CA MET A 1 1.35 -21.81 -11.28
C MET A 1 2.23 -22.02 -10.06
N ILE A 2 2.48 -20.98 -9.25
CA ILE A 2 3.28 -21.10 -8.02
C ILE A 2 2.44 -21.86 -7.01
N ALA A 3 3.00 -22.94 -6.44
CA ALA A 3 2.34 -23.72 -5.40
C ALA A 3 2.37 -22.94 -4.07
N TYR A 4 1.25 -22.89 -3.39
CA TYR A 4 1.13 -22.28 -2.06
C TYR A 4 0.19 -23.09 -1.18
N GLU A 5 0.35 -22.96 0.11
CA GLU A 5 -0.58 -23.46 1.11
C GLU A 5 -1.20 -22.28 1.87
N LYS A 6 -2.41 -22.48 2.39
CA LYS A 6 -3.08 -21.42 3.16
C LYS A 6 -3.90 -21.97 4.30
N ILE A 7 -4.00 -21.17 5.37
CA ILE A 7 -4.95 -21.37 6.46
C ILE A 7 -5.67 -20.04 6.77
N GLN A 8 -6.77 -20.13 7.49
CA GLN A 8 -7.41 -18.99 8.10
C GLN A 8 -7.42 -19.17 9.63
N LEU A 9 -6.88 -18.19 10.36
CA LEU A 9 -6.87 -18.20 11.81
C LEU A 9 -8.29 -17.94 12.37
N LYS A 10 -8.51 -18.22 13.66
CA LYS A 10 -9.82 -18.01 14.33
C LYS A 10 -10.29 -16.56 14.25
N ASN A 11 -9.37 -15.60 14.27
CA ASN A 11 -9.65 -14.17 14.12
C ASN A 11 -9.84 -13.70 12.66
N LYS A 12 -9.89 -14.65 11.71
CA LYS A 12 -10.08 -14.44 10.27
C LYS A 12 -8.87 -13.89 9.50
N LEU A 13 -7.68 -13.81 10.11
CA LEU A 13 -6.47 -13.54 9.35
C LEU A 13 -6.22 -14.68 8.36
N GLU A 14 -6.00 -14.34 7.09
CA GLU A 14 -5.59 -15.28 6.06
C GLU A 14 -4.07 -15.39 6.05
N VAL A 15 -3.53 -16.60 6.17
CA VAL A 15 -2.09 -16.86 6.17
C VAL A 15 -1.75 -17.71 4.97
N TYR A 16 -0.83 -17.25 4.16
CA TYR A 16 -0.31 -17.93 2.97
C TYR A 16 1.16 -18.28 3.18
N ALA A 17 1.52 -19.50 2.84
CA ALA A 17 2.90 -19.97 2.82
C ALA A 17 3.28 -20.36 1.39
N LEU A 18 4.35 -19.77 0.86
CA LEU A 18 4.89 -20.04 -0.47
C LEU A 18 6.31 -20.59 -0.35
N PRO A 19 6.49 -21.92 -0.20
CA PRO A 19 7.80 -22.54 -0.21
C PRO A 19 8.44 -22.42 -1.60
N VAL A 20 9.38 -21.51 -1.76
CA VAL A 20 10.15 -21.26 -2.98
C VAL A 20 11.63 -21.10 -2.65
N ASN A 21 12.51 -21.21 -3.62
CA ASN A 21 13.95 -20.99 -3.44
C ASN A 21 14.58 -21.80 -2.28
N LYS A 22 14.29 -23.10 -2.23
CA LYS A 22 14.86 -24.00 -1.22
C LYS A 22 16.40 -23.88 -1.13
N ASN A 23 16.93 -23.93 0.06
CA ASN A 23 18.35 -23.78 0.39
C ASN A 23 18.92 -22.37 0.13
N SER A 24 18.08 -21.36 -0.08
CA SER A 24 18.54 -19.97 -0.19
C SER A 24 18.79 -19.30 1.16
N ASP A 25 18.24 -19.85 2.22
CA ASP A 25 18.24 -19.29 3.59
C ASP A 25 17.58 -17.88 3.67
N VAL A 26 16.82 -17.48 2.65
CA VAL A 26 16.18 -16.16 2.58
C VAL A 26 14.67 -16.30 2.54
N ILE A 27 14.00 -15.44 3.30
CA ILE A 27 12.54 -15.35 3.36
C ILE A 27 12.07 -13.92 3.18
N SER A 28 10.83 -13.76 2.72
CA SER A 28 10.05 -12.54 2.83
C SER A 28 8.81 -12.81 3.69
N VAL A 29 8.59 -11.97 4.67
CA VAL A 29 7.37 -11.91 5.48
C VAL A 29 6.63 -10.65 5.09
N ASP A 30 5.43 -10.80 4.57
CA ASP A 30 4.65 -9.72 3.98
C ASP A 30 3.29 -9.65 4.67
N ILE A 31 2.85 -8.45 5.04
CA ILE A 31 1.49 -8.22 5.53
C ILE A 31 0.79 -7.20 4.64
N PHE A 32 -0.37 -7.59 4.12
CA PHE A 32 -1.23 -6.75 3.31
C PHE A 32 -2.50 -6.42 4.08
N TYR A 33 -2.77 -5.15 4.30
CA TYR A 33 -4.08 -4.70 4.72
C TYR A 33 -4.92 -4.36 3.48
N LYS A 34 -6.16 -4.89 3.42
CA LYS A 34 -7.11 -4.66 2.31
C LYS A 34 -7.72 -3.25 2.44
N VAL A 35 -6.86 -2.24 2.51
CA VAL A 35 -7.19 -0.83 2.68
C VAL A 35 -6.12 0.05 2.03
N GLY A 36 -6.56 1.06 1.31
CA GLY A 36 -5.70 2.06 0.68
C GLY A 36 -6.49 3.35 0.49
N SER A 37 -6.03 4.24 -0.38
CA SER A 37 -6.68 5.54 -0.58
C SER A 37 -8.14 5.42 -1.05
N ARG A 38 -8.53 4.32 -1.67
CA ARG A 38 -9.94 4.05 -2.03
C ARG A 38 -10.89 4.01 -0.84
N ASN A 39 -10.39 3.71 0.35
CA ASN A 39 -11.19 3.57 1.56
C ASN A 39 -11.37 4.89 2.31
N GLU A 40 -10.71 5.94 1.84
CA GLU A 40 -10.79 7.30 2.40
C GLU A 40 -12.06 8.01 1.95
N ILE A 41 -12.36 9.13 2.60
CA ILE A 41 -13.49 10.00 2.27
C ILE A 41 -12.98 11.38 1.85
N MET A 42 -13.80 12.11 1.09
CA MET A 42 -13.50 13.50 0.71
C MET A 42 -13.25 14.35 1.96
N GLY A 43 -12.19 15.16 1.94
CA GLY A 43 -11.73 15.95 3.08
C GLY A 43 -10.76 15.23 4.02
N LYS A 44 -10.53 13.92 3.80
CA LYS A 44 -9.60 13.09 4.58
C LYS A 44 -8.75 12.20 3.67
N SER A 45 -8.40 12.68 2.46
CA SER A 45 -7.55 11.93 1.54
C SER A 45 -6.10 11.90 2.02
N GLY A 46 -5.40 10.78 1.79
CA GLY A 46 -4.01 10.56 2.20
C GLY A 46 -3.83 9.95 3.59
N ILE A 47 -4.90 9.68 4.32
CA ILE A 47 -4.84 9.08 5.67
C ILE A 47 -4.22 7.68 5.65
N ALA A 48 -4.47 6.88 4.62
CA ALA A 48 -3.89 5.55 4.50
C ALA A 48 -2.35 5.62 4.40
N HIS A 49 -1.83 6.58 3.65
CA HIS A 49 -0.39 6.84 3.53
C HIS A 49 0.20 7.40 4.82
N MET A 50 -0.48 8.34 5.46
CA MET A 50 -0.05 8.85 6.77
C MET A 50 0.03 7.72 7.81
N LEU A 51 -0.93 6.79 7.81
CA LEU A 51 -0.91 5.64 8.71
C LEU A 51 0.24 4.67 8.40
N GLU A 52 0.65 4.54 7.12
CA GLU A 52 1.86 3.81 6.76
C GLU A 52 3.09 4.37 7.49
N HIS A 53 3.30 5.69 7.43
CA HIS A 53 4.39 6.37 8.13
C HIS A 53 4.34 6.14 9.65
N LEU A 54 3.15 6.27 10.24
CA LEU A 54 2.96 6.10 11.69
C LEU A 54 3.10 4.66 12.15
N ASN A 55 2.96 3.70 11.26
CA ASN A 55 3.07 2.27 11.61
C ASN A 55 4.48 1.88 12.07
N PHE A 56 5.51 2.64 11.67
CA PHE A 56 6.90 2.46 12.12
C PHE A 56 7.29 3.33 13.33
N LYS A 57 6.32 4.03 13.93
CA LYS A 57 6.56 4.79 15.17
C LYS A 57 6.43 3.89 16.39
N SER A 58 6.08 4.44 17.54
CA SER A 58 6.06 3.67 18.77
C SER A 58 4.87 2.72 18.88
N THR A 59 5.09 1.61 19.54
CA THR A 59 4.06 0.69 20.02
C THR A 59 4.08 0.66 21.55
N LYS A 60 3.26 -0.19 22.17
CA LYS A 60 3.32 -0.42 23.63
C LYS A 60 4.67 -0.95 24.08
N ASN A 61 5.33 -1.76 23.25
CA ASN A 61 6.53 -2.50 23.60
C ASN A 61 7.79 -2.00 22.85
N LEU A 62 7.63 -1.17 21.81
CA LEU A 62 8.73 -0.65 21.00
C LEU A 62 8.71 0.89 20.99
N LYS A 63 9.87 1.50 21.07
CA LYS A 63 10.06 2.94 20.85
C LYS A 63 10.02 3.25 19.34
N ALA A 64 9.81 4.51 19.01
CA ALA A 64 9.90 4.97 17.62
C ALA A 64 11.29 4.67 17.04
N GLY A 65 11.34 4.04 15.85
CA GLY A 65 12.57 3.61 15.19
C GLY A 65 13.13 2.27 15.66
N GLU A 66 12.69 1.74 16.80
CA GLU A 66 13.24 0.47 17.35
C GLU A 66 12.86 -0.74 16.46
N PHE A 67 11.73 -0.69 15.76
CA PHE A 67 11.37 -1.72 14.78
C PHE A 67 12.47 -1.87 13.72
N ASP A 68 12.87 -0.78 13.08
CA ASP A 68 13.90 -0.76 12.04
C ASP A 68 15.27 -1.18 12.59
N GLU A 69 15.61 -0.72 13.81
CA GLU A 69 16.86 -1.13 14.49
C GLU A 69 16.93 -2.63 14.71
N ILE A 70 15.83 -3.25 15.15
CA ILE A 70 15.76 -4.69 15.35
C ILE A 70 15.89 -5.43 14.02
N VAL A 71 15.17 -4.98 12.97
CA VAL A 71 15.25 -5.60 11.64
C VAL A 71 16.66 -5.50 11.07
N LYS A 72 17.29 -4.34 11.13
CA LYS A 72 18.69 -4.14 10.73
C LYS A 72 19.66 -4.96 11.58
N GLY A 73 19.40 -5.07 12.88
CA GLY A 73 20.23 -5.83 13.83
C GLY A 73 20.35 -7.32 13.50
N PHE A 74 19.34 -7.92 12.89
CA PHE A 74 19.43 -9.30 12.40
C PHE A 74 19.73 -9.41 10.88
N GLY A 75 20.15 -8.31 10.25
CA GLY A 75 20.52 -8.27 8.82
C GLY A 75 19.33 -8.29 7.87
N GLY A 76 18.17 -7.90 8.34
CA GLY A 76 16.96 -7.76 7.52
C GLY A 76 16.84 -6.42 6.83
N VAL A 77 15.90 -6.36 5.90
CA VAL A 77 15.45 -5.14 5.21
C VAL A 77 13.94 -5.09 5.29
N ASP A 78 13.40 -3.97 5.69
CA ASP A 78 11.97 -3.70 5.71
C ASP A 78 11.61 -2.51 4.83
N ASN A 79 10.35 -2.45 4.44
CA ASN A 79 9.76 -1.30 3.76
C ASN A 79 8.24 -1.42 3.76
N ALA A 80 7.57 -0.36 3.29
CA ALA A 80 6.13 -0.34 3.09
C ALA A 80 5.72 0.39 1.82
N SER A 81 4.47 0.24 1.44
CA SER A 81 3.87 0.98 0.34
C SER A 81 2.35 1.08 0.48
N THR A 82 1.81 2.25 0.19
CA THR A 82 0.37 2.48 0.15
C THR A 82 -0.10 2.67 -1.29
N GLY A 83 -1.02 1.81 -1.71
CA GLY A 83 -1.69 1.90 -3.00
C GLY A 83 -3.12 2.42 -2.87
N PHE A 84 -3.86 2.34 -3.97
CA PHE A 84 -5.29 2.65 -3.97
C PHE A 84 -6.11 1.62 -3.17
N ASP A 85 -5.76 0.34 -3.26
CA ASP A 85 -6.57 -0.77 -2.79
C ASP A 85 -6.01 -1.51 -1.59
N TYR A 86 -4.71 -1.35 -1.30
CA TYR A 86 -4.03 -2.03 -0.21
C TYR A 86 -2.87 -1.21 0.33
N THR A 87 -2.49 -1.51 1.57
CA THR A 87 -1.23 -1.08 2.18
C THR A 87 -0.43 -2.34 2.51
N HIS A 88 0.84 -2.34 2.13
CA HIS A 88 1.74 -3.48 2.19
C HIS A 88 2.96 -3.13 3.04
N TYR A 89 3.34 -4.03 3.93
CA TYR A 89 4.55 -3.98 4.73
C TYR A 89 5.30 -5.28 4.55
N TYR A 90 6.63 -5.24 4.49
CA TYR A 90 7.42 -6.45 4.39
C TYR A 90 8.73 -6.39 5.18
N ILE A 91 9.20 -7.57 5.58
CA ILE A 91 10.55 -7.82 6.10
C ILE A 91 11.17 -8.92 5.25
N LYS A 92 12.35 -8.66 4.69
CA LYS A 92 13.18 -9.68 4.04
C LYS A 92 14.37 -9.98 4.92
N CYS A 93 14.60 -11.25 5.25
CA CYS A 93 15.66 -11.66 6.18
C CYS A 93 16.07 -13.11 5.99
N ALA A 94 17.06 -13.57 6.77
CA ALA A 94 17.39 -14.97 6.86
C ALA A 94 16.28 -15.77 7.57
N LYS A 95 16.01 -17.01 7.14
CA LYS A 95 14.90 -17.85 7.63
C LYS A 95 14.90 -18.08 9.14
N LYS A 96 16.06 -18.11 9.78
CA LYS A 96 16.20 -18.24 11.24
C LYS A 96 15.49 -17.11 12.01
N ASN A 97 15.19 -15.99 11.36
CA ASN A 97 14.53 -14.83 11.96
C ASN A 97 13.01 -14.80 11.71
N LEU A 98 12.40 -15.88 11.15
CA LEU A 98 10.98 -15.95 10.86
C LEU A 98 10.11 -15.65 12.08
N ASP A 99 10.40 -16.28 13.22
CA ASP A 99 9.64 -16.07 14.48
C ASP A 99 9.67 -14.59 14.90
N LYS A 100 10.86 -13.96 14.83
CA LYS A 100 11.02 -12.53 15.19
C LYS A 100 10.33 -11.59 14.22
N ALA A 101 10.38 -11.85 12.92
CA ALA A 101 9.69 -11.04 11.92
C ALA A 101 8.16 -11.10 12.09
N LEU A 102 7.61 -12.29 12.39
CA LEU A 102 6.19 -12.45 12.69
C LEU A 102 5.78 -11.77 14.00
N GLU A 103 6.62 -11.85 15.04
CA GLU A 103 6.42 -11.13 16.31
C GLU A 103 6.33 -9.62 16.07
N LEU A 104 7.26 -9.05 15.31
CA LEU A 104 7.31 -7.62 15.01
C LEU A 104 6.03 -7.15 14.28
N PHE A 105 5.57 -7.86 13.27
CA PHE A 105 4.32 -7.52 12.59
C PHE A 105 3.07 -7.70 13.48
N ALA A 106 3.07 -8.69 14.34
CA ALA A 106 1.98 -8.85 15.31
C ALA A 106 1.95 -7.69 16.33
N GLU A 107 3.13 -7.19 16.75
CA GLU A 107 3.25 -6.01 17.60
C GLU A 107 2.70 -4.75 16.92
N LEU A 108 3.07 -4.49 15.64
CA LEU A 108 2.52 -3.36 14.88
C LEU A 108 1.00 -3.46 14.72
N MET A 109 0.47 -4.66 14.44
CA MET A 109 -0.98 -4.86 14.28
C MET A 109 -1.76 -4.65 15.58
N ALA A 110 -1.21 -5.05 16.73
CA ALA A 110 -1.93 -5.10 18.00
C ALA A 110 -1.73 -3.88 18.90
N ASN A 111 -0.58 -3.24 18.83
CA ASN A 111 -0.07 -2.40 19.91
C ASN A 111 0.40 -1.00 19.47
N LEU A 112 0.09 -0.58 18.24
CA LEU A 112 0.46 0.75 17.74
C LEU A 112 -0.11 1.86 18.64
N ASN A 113 0.73 2.82 19.04
CA ASN A 113 0.33 3.86 20.00
C ASN A 113 -0.47 5.01 19.38
N LEU A 114 -0.12 5.45 18.17
CA LEU A 114 -0.72 6.59 17.46
C LEU A 114 -0.80 7.86 18.36
N LYS A 115 0.37 8.33 18.80
CA LYS A 115 0.48 9.53 19.64
C LYS A 115 0.49 10.80 18.80
N ASP A 116 -0.15 11.86 19.30
CA ASP A 116 -0.15 13.16 18.64
C ASP A 116 1.25 13.76 18.52
N GLU A 117 2.11 13.52 19.49
CA GLU A 117 3.51 13.96 19.52
C GLU A 117 4.35 13.33 18.38
N GLU A 118 3.98 12.14 17.91
CA GLU A 118 4.61 11.46 16.77
C GLU A 118 3.93 11.84 15.45
N PHE A 119 2.64 12.10 15.50
CA PHE A 119 1.83 12.47 14.35
C PHE A 119 2.17 13.86 13.81
N GLN A 120 2.30 14.88 14.66
CA GLN A 120 2.49 16.25 14.20
C GLN A 120 3.79 16.44 13.39
N PRO A 121 4.96 15.95 13.83
CA PRO A 121 6.17 16.02 13.02
C PRO A 121 6.04 15.22 11.72
N GLU A 122 5.43 14.03 11.77
CA GLU A 122 5.29 13.16 10.60
C GLU A 122 4.34 13.75 9.56
N ARG A 123 3.29 14.46 9.97
CA ARG A 123 2.42 15.22 9.06
C ARG A 123 3.21 16.26 8.27
N ALA A 124 4.17 16.93 8.90
CA ALA A 124 5.06 17.86 8.20
C ALA A 124 5.94 17.15 7.17
N VAL A 125 6.44 15.95 7.49
CA VAL A 125 7.21 15.11 6.54
C VAL A 125 6.34 14.75 5.32
N VAL A 126 5.10 14.30 5.53
CA VAL A 126 4.18 13.96 4.43
C VAL A 126 3.84 15.19 3.58
N LEU A 127 3.70 16.38 4.19
CA LEU A 127 3.52 17.63 3.43
C LEU A 127 4.73 17.95 2.54
N GLU A 128 5.95 17.76 3.03
CA GLU A 128 7.16 17.95 2.21
C GLU A 128 7.28 16.90 1.10
N GLU A 129 6.94 15.64 1.40
CA GLU A 129 6.88 14.58 0.39
C GLU A 129 5.86 14.92 -0.70
N ARG A 130 4.67 15.42 -0.33
CA ARG A 130 3.66 15.90 -1.27
C ARG A 130 4.22 17.01 -2.17
N ARG A 131 4.90 18.00 -1.57
CA ARG A 131 5.52 19.08 -2.34
C ARG A 131 6.56 18.53 -3.33
N TRP A 132 7.44 17.68 -2.86
CA TRP A 132 8.54 17.14 -3.66
C TRP A 132 8.05 16.19 -4.78
N ARG A 133 7.18 15.24 -4.44
CA ARG A 133 6.73 14.22 -5.40
C ARG A 133 5.65 14.71 -6.35
N THR A 134 4.83 15.67 -5.92
CA THR A 134 3.63 16.07 -6.66
C THR A 134 3.66 17.55 -7.01
N ASP A 135 3.66 18.45 -6.02
CA ASP A 135 3.36 19.85 -6.30
C ASP A 135 4.48 20.56 -7.03
N ASN A 136 5.74 20.23 -6.78
CA ASN A 136 6.94 20.78 -7.44
C ASN A 136 7.47 19.89 -8.57
N ASN A 137 6.89 18.73 -8.80
CA ASN A 137 7.27 17.79 -9.85
C ASN A 137 6.23 17.84 -10.98
N PRO A 138 6.58 18.31 -12.21
CA PRO A 138 5.63 18.43 -13.31
C PRO A 138 4.95 17.11 -13.68
N LEU A 139 5.69 15.99 -13.70
CA LEU A 139 5.14 14.66 -14.00
C LEU A 139 4.25 14.16 -12.86
N GLY A 140 4.67 14.30 -11.61
CA GLY A 140 3.88 13.95 -10.44
C GLY A 140 2.58 14.76 -10.36
N TYR A 141 2.65 16.05 -10.67
CA TYR A 141 1.46 16.90 -10.73
C TYR A 141 0.52 16.49 -11.87
N LEU A 142 1.06 16.20 -13.05
CA LEU A 142 0.27 15.72 -14.19
C LEU A 142 -0.45 14.41 -13.84
N TYR A 143 0.25 13.44 -13.23
CA TYR A 143 -0.32 12.17 -12.78
C TYR A 143 -1.45 12.39 -11.77
N PHE A 144 -1.22 13.21 -10.74
CA PHE A 144 -2.22 13.53 -9.74
C PHE A 144 -3.48 14.16 -10.38
N ARG A 145 -3.29 15.16 -11.27
CA ARG A 145 -4.40 15.82 -11.95
C ARG A 145 -5.12 14.91 -12.95
N LEU A 146 -4.40 13.96 -13.56
CA LEU A 146 -5.00 12.95 -14.43
C LEU A 146 -6.04 12.12 -13.67
N PHE A 147 -5.69 11.62 -12.47
CA PHE A 147 -6.63 10.87 -11.64
C PHE A 147 -7.82 11.73 -11.19
N ASN A 148 -7.60 12.98 -10.79
CA ASN A 148 -8.68 13.88 -10.40
C ASN A 148 -9.72 14.09 -11.52
N HIS A 149 -9.32 13.99 -12.79
CA HIS A 149 -10.21 14.18 -13.93
C HIS A 149 -10.73 12.87 -14.52
N ALA A 150 -9.93 11.81 -14.44
CA ALA A 150 -10.37 10.49 -14.89
C ALA A 150 -11.52 9.94 -14.03
N PHE A 151 -11.44 10.14 -12.72
CA PHE A 151 -12.47 9.70 -11.77
C PHE A 151 -13.19 10.89 -11.16
N MET A 152 -14.50 10.96 -11.35
CA MET A 152 -15.34 12.06 -10.85
C MET A 152 -15.94 11.72 -9.48
N TYR A 153 -16.34 10.48 -9.27
CA TYR A 153 -17.08 10.03 -8.10
C TYR A 153 -16.37 8.93 -7.32
N HIS A 154 -15.67 8.02 -8.02
CA HIS A 154 -14.94 6.94 -7.37
C HIS A 154 -13.75 7.49 -6.57
N PRO A 155 -13.40 6.95 -5.38
CA PRO A 155 -12.27 7.42 -4.57
C PRO A 155 -10.88 7.31 -5.23
N TYR A 156 -10.75 6.71 -6.40
CA TYR A 156 -9.55 6.85 -7.24
C TYR A 156 -9.34 8.29 -7.74
N HIS A 157 -10.30 9.19 -7.47
CA HIS A 157 -10.19 10.62 -7.73
C HIS A 157 -8.97 11.27 -7.07
N TRP A 158 -8.52 10.79 -5.91
CA TRP A 158 -7.25 11.19 -5.29
C TRP A 158 -6.26 10.04 -5.26
N THR A 159 -4.98 10.37 -5.41
CA THR A 159 -3.88 9.40 -5.27
C THR A 159 -3.56 9.16 -3.79
N PRO A 160 -2.81 8.11 -3.44
CA PRO A 160 -2.48 7.80 -2.04
C PRO A 160 -1.86 8.93 -1.23
N ILE A 161 -1.13 9.86 -1.87
CA ILE A 161 -0.59 11.04 -1.17
C ILE A 161 -1.67 12.01 -0.67
N GLY A 162 -2.87 11.99 -1.25
CA GLY A 162 -3.99 12.86 -0.87
C GLY A 162 -3.88 14.31 -1.36
N PHE A 163 -4.86 15.13 -1.00
CA PHE A 163 -4.87 16.57 -1.26
C PHE A 163 -4.11 17.33 -0.18
N PHE A 164 -3.38 18.38 -0.57
CA PHE A 164 -2.60 19.20 0.34
C PHE A 164 -3.42 19.74 1.52
N LYS A 165 -4.63 20.26 1.25
CA LYS A 165 -5.51 20.81 2.30
C LYS A 165 -6.06 19.75 3.24
N ASP A 166 -6.26 18.53 2.78
CA ASP A 166 -6.67 17.42 3.65
C ASP A 166 -5.54 17.08 4.62
N ILE A 167 -4.28 17.00 4.11
CA ILE A 167 -3.09 16.75 4.94
C ILE A 167 -2.92 17.79 6.03
N GLU A 168 -3.10 19.08 5.71
CA GLU A 168 -3.02 20.16 6.70
C GLU A 168 -4.05 20.03 7.82
N ASN A 169 -5.22 19.46 7.50
CA ASN A 169 -6.37 19.43 8.41
C ASN A 169 -6.59 18.08 9.11
N TRP A 170 -5.76 17.05 8.89
CA TRP A 170 -5.89 15.80 9.61
C TRP A 170 -5.72 16.00 11.13
N SER A 171 -6.52 15.28 11.91
CA SER A 171 -6.32 15.10 13.34
C SER A 171 -5.79 13.71 13.64
N ILE A 172 -5.19 13.54 14.80
CA ILE A 172 -4.77 12.20 15.27
C ILE A 172 -5.98 11.28 15.49
N GLU A 173 -7.13 11.84 15.81
CA GLU A 173 -8.39 11.11 15.96
C GLU A 173 -8.86 10.50 14.64
N ASP A 174 -8.70 11.22 13.52
CA ASP A 174 -9.00 10.70 12.17
C ASP A 174 -8.14 9.47 11.85
N ILE A 175 -6.86 9.53 12.20
CA ILE A 175 -5.90 8.43 12.02
C ILE A 175 -6.29 7.23 12.89
N LYS A 176 -6.58 7.45 14.19
CA LYS A 176 -7.01 6.41 15.12
C LYS A 176 -8.32 5.74 14.67
N GLU A 177 -9.26 6.54 14.18
CA GLU A 177 -10.52 6.01 13.65
C GLU A 177 -10.27 5.10 12.44
N PHE A 178 -9.49 5.58 11.47
CA PHE A 178 -9.14 4.83 10.26
C PHE A 178 -8.40 3.53 10.60
N HIS A 179 -7.39 3.61 11.48
CA HIS A 179 -6.67 2.44 11.99
C HIS A 179 -7.63 1.44 12.62
N SER A 180 -8.50 1.87 13.54
CA SER A 180 -9.43 1.00 14.25
C SER A 180 -10.43 0.27 13.33
N ILE A 181 -10.73 0.83 12.16
CA ILE A 181 -11.63 0.22 11.18
C ILE A 181 -10.90 -0.80 10.32
N TYR A 182 -9.71 -0.48 9.85
CA TYR A 182 -9.08 -1.21 8.76
C TYR A 182 -7.88 -2.06 9.15
N TYR A 183 -7.14 -1.71 10.22
CA TYR A 183 -5.94 -2.43 10.66
C TYR A 183 -6.31 -3.51 11.69
N GLN A 184 -6.81 -4.62 11.18
CA GLN A 184 -7.29 -5.73 12.01
C GLN A 184 -7.18 -7.05 11.24
N PRO A 185 -7.09 -8.21 11.96
CA PRO A 185 -6.83 -9.52 11.35
C PRO A 185 -7.74 -9.89 10.19
N LYS A 186 -9.04 -9.69 10.30
CA LYS A 186 -10.02 -10.05 9.24
C LYS A 186 -9.87 -9.22 7.96
N ASN A 187 -9.13 -8.10 8.01
CA ASN A 187 -8.84 -7.23 6.87
C ASN A 187 -7.41 -7.37 6.37
N ALA A 188 -6.66 -8.33 6.89
CA ALA A 188 -5.27 -8.53 6.53
C ALA A 188 -5.03 -9.89 5.87
N ILE A 189 -3.94 -9.96 5.11
CA ILE A 189 -3.34 -11.17 4.58
C ILE A 189 -1.89 -11.18 5.06
N LEU A 190 -1.48 -12.26 5.68
CA LEU A 190 -0.08 -12.55 5.98
C LEU A 190 0.44 -13.53 4.94
N LEU A 191 1.52 -13.16 4.27
CA LEU A 191 2.18 -13.97 3.26
C LEU A 191 3.63 -14.19 3.69
N VAL A 192 4.05 -15.44 3.73
CA VAL A 192 5.46 -15.80 3.95
C VAL A 192 5.95 -16.59 2.74
N SER A 193 7.04 -16.14 2.15
CA SER A 193 7.62 -16.78 0.97
C SER A 193 9.13 -16.96 1.14
N GLY A 194 9.70 -17.96 0.47
CA GLY A 194 11.12 -18.24 0.47
C GLY A 194 11.45 -19.65 0.91
N ASP A 195 12.59 -19.82 1.57
CA ASP A 195 13.06 -21.09 2.11
C ASP A 195 12.37 -21.38 3.44
N ILE A 196 11.14 -21.87 3.38
CA ILE A 196 10.26 -22.08 4.51
C ILE A 196 9.63 -23.49 4.51
N GLU A 197 9.19 -23.91 5.68
CA GLU A 197 8.26 -25.02 5.85
C GLU A 197 6.87 -24.46 6.22
N SER A 198 5.84 -24.78 5.42
CA SER A 198 4.49 -24.25 5.61
C SER A 198 3.94 -24.50 7.02
N LYS A 199 4.21 -25.66 7.58
CA LYS A 199 3.78 -26.03 8.95
C LYS A 199 4.33 -25.08 10.00
N GLU A 200 5.63 -24.76 9.93
CA GLU A 200 6.29 -23.81 10.84
C GLU A 200 5.66 -22.41 10.72
N VAL A 201 5.48 -21.92 9.49
CA VAL A 201 4.81 -20.63 9.25
C VAL A 201 3.43 -20.58 9.90
N PHE A 202 2.63 -21.64 9.76
CA PHE A 202 1.29 -21.68 10.33
C PHE A 202 1.28 -21.75 11.85
N GLU A 203 2.18 -22.50 12.46
CA GLU A 203 2.31 -22.60 13.92
C GLU A 203 2.75 -21.27 14.53
N LEU A 204 3.76 -20.61 13.96
CA LEU A 204 4.25 -19.32 14.41
C LEU A 204 3.21 -18.20 14.17
N SER A 205 2.50 -18.23 13.04
CA SER A 205 1.42 -17.29 12.79
C SER A 205 0.29 -17.41 13.83
N LYS A 206 -0.09 -18.63 14.21
CA LYS A 206 -1.07 -18.84 15.30
C LYS A 206 -0.55 -18.31 16.64
N LYS A 207 0.73 -18.59 16.96
CA LYS A 207 1.37 -18.11 18.19
C LYS A 207 1.26 -16.60 18.36
N HIS A 208 1.58 -15.84 17.31
CA HIS A 208 1.68 -14.38 17.39
C HIS A 208 0.36 -13.65 17.07
N PHE A 209 -0.43 -14.13 16.13
CA PHE A 209 -1.58 -13.37 15.62
C PHE A 209 -2.94 -13.83 16.13
N GLU A 210 -3.14 -15.11 16.52
CA GLU A 210 -4.49 -15.65 16.77
C GLU A 210 -5.24 -14.95 17.90
N LYS A 211 -4.52 -14.39 18.87
CA LYS A 211 -5.09 -13.67 20.02
C LYS A 211 -5.48 -12.22 19.72
N ILE A 212 -5.00 -11.66 18.60
CA ILE A 212 -5.33 -10.29 18.20
C ILE A 212 -6.81 -10.24 17.82
N LYS A 213 -7.55 -9.32 18.44
CA LYS A 213 -9.00 -9.19 18.26
C LYS A 213 -9.32 -8.28 17.07
N ASN A 214 -10.40 -8.61 16.39
CA ASN A 214 -11.00 -7.66 15.45
C ASN A 214 -11.76 -6.56 16.23
N THR A 215 -11.71 -5.35 15.70
CA THR A 215 -12.24 -4.14 16.36
C THR A 215 -13.59 -3.73 15.83
N LYS A 216 -13.65 -3.17 14.63
CA LYS A 216 -14.85 -2.58 14.04
C LYS A 216 -15.31 -3.32 12.78
N THR A 217 -16.55 -3.11 12.39
CA THR A 217 -17.06 -3.55 11.09
C THR A 217 -16.41 -2.75 9.97
N ILE A 218 -15.94 -3.44 8.94
CA ILE A 218 -15.33 -2.81 7.77
C ILE A 218 -16.45 -2.33 6.85
N PRO A 219 -16.50 -1.03 6.52
CA PRO A 219 -17.50 -0.50 5.60
C PRO A 219 -17.35 -1.12 4.20
N LYS A 220 -18.48 -1.39 3.56
CA LYS A 220 -18.47 -1.77 2.14
C LYS A 220 -18.40 -0.52 1.28
N ILE A 221 -17.50 -0.52 0.31
CA ILE A 221 -17.42 0.54 -0.68
C ILE A 221 -18.51 0.29 -1.72
N HIS A 222 -19.42 1.26 -1.88
CA HIS A 222 -20.54 1.20 -2.82
C HIS A 222 -20.34 2.13 -4.03
N THR A 223 -19.31 2.97 -4.00
CA THR A 223 -19.04 3.94 -5.05
C THR A 223 -18.71 3.24 -6.37
N LYS A 224 -19.45 3.60 -7.42
CA LYS A 224 -19.23 3.16 -8.78
C LYS A 224 -19.10 4.38 -9.68
N GLU A 225 -17.97 4.49 -10.35
CA GLU A 225 -17.75 5.59 -11.28
C GLU A 225 -18.82 5.59 -12.37
N PRO A 226 -19.46 6.74 -12.67
CA PRO A 226 -20.37 6.86 -13.79
C PRO A 226 -19.66 6.59 -15.12
N LYS A 227 -20.45 6.19 -16.12
CA LYS A 227 -19.94 6.03 -17.48
C LYS A 227 -19.41 7.38 -17.99
N GLN A 228 -18.31 7.33 -18.68
CA GLN A 228 -17.76 8.50 -19.37
C GLN A 228 -18.41 8.61 -20.75
N ASP A 229 -19.11 9.71 -21.00
CA ASP A 229 -19.88 9.92 -22.23
C ASP A 229 -19.11 10.67 -23.33
N GLY A 230 -17.92 11.19 -23.01
CA GLY A 230 -17.10 11.92 -23.97
C GLY A 230 -15.65 12.07 -23.53
N VAL A 231 -14.84 12.67 -24.39
CA VAL A 231 -13.43 13.00 -24.13
C VAL A 231 -13.35 14.11 -23.10
N LYS A 232 -12.52 13.91 -22.06
CA LYS A 232 -12.13 14.96 -21.12
C LYS A 232 -10.74 15.47 -21.48
N ARG A 233 -10.58 16.77 -21.61
CA ARG A 233 -9.29 17.43 -21.88
C ARG A 233 -9.01 18.46 -20.79
N ILE A 234 -7.79 18.47 -20.27
CA ILE A 234 -7.31 19.47 -19.33
C ILE A 234 -5.98 20.03 -19.78
N TYR A 235 -5.75 21.29 -19.51
CA TYR A 235 -4.47 21.95 -19.72
C TYR A 235 -3.94 22.39 -18.36
N LEU A 236 -2.69 22.05 -18.08
CA LEU A 236 -2.02 22.38 -16.84
C LEU A 236 -0.83 23.27 -17.14
N HIS A 237 -0.66 24.31 -16.35
CA HIS A 237 0.48 25.21 -16.47
C HIS A 237 1.42 24.97 -15.29
N LYS A 238 2.65 24.60 -15.59
CA LYS A 238 3.74 24.41 -14.64
C LYS A 238 5.02 25.00 -15.23
N ASN A 239 5.89 25.52 -14.38
CA ASN A 239 7.22 25.90 -14.80
C ASN A 239 8.02 24.62 -15.08
N SER A 240 8.28 24.37 -16.36
CA SER A 240 8.99 23.17 -16.84
C SER A 240 9.57 23.47 -18.23
N ASP A 241 10.75 22.97 -18.51
CA ASP A 241 11.41 23.07 -19.81
C ASP A 241 10.89 22.05 -20.83
N THR A 242 10.00 21.14 -20.40
CA THR A 242 9.47 20.06 -21.23
C THR A 242 7.96 20.05 -21.19
N GLU A 243 7.34 19.95 -22.35
CA GLU A 243 5.92 19.70 -22.48
C GLU A 243 5.60 18.23 -22.19
N LEU A 244 4.55 17.98 -21.42
CA LEU A 244 4.13 16.65 -21.03
C LEU A 244 2.71 16.39 -21.51
N LEU A 245 2.49 15.26 -22.17
CA LEU A 245 1.19 14.76 -22.57
C LEU A 245 0.88 13.45 -21.85
N ALA A 246 -0.29 13.35 -21.23
CA ALA A 246 -0.79 12.11 -20.66
C ALA A 246 -2.15 11.74 -21.26
N LEU A 247 -2.28 10.52 -21.71
CA LEU A 247 -3.52 9.93 -22.22
C LEU A 247 -3.94 8.79 -21.29
N ALA A 248 -5.21 8.78 -20.86
CA ALA A 248 -5.74 7.74 -20.01
C ALA A 248 -7.04 7.15 -20.58
N TYR A 249 -7.11 5.84 -20.58
CA TYR A 249 -8.29 5.07 -20.97
C TYR A 249 -8.78 4.25 -19.80
N LYS A 250 -10.08 4.35 -19.46
CA LYS A 250 -10.69 3.51 -18.42
C LYS A 250 -10.81 2.08 -18.94
N ILE A 251 -10.30 1.14 -18.17
CA ILE A 251 -10.35 -0.28 -18.46
C ILE A 251 -11.21 -1.00 -17.40
N PRO A 252 -11.66 -2.24 -17.66
CA PRO A 252 -12.31 -3.06 -16.66
C PRO A 252 -11.41 -3.33 -15.44
N ASN A 253 -12.02 -3.80 -14.32
CA ASN A 253 -11.25 -4.17 -13.14
C ASN A 253 -10.39 -5.42 -13.39
N PHE A 254 -9.40 -5.64 -12.52
CA PHE A 254 -8.39 -6.70 -12.68
C PHE A 254 -8.93 -8.15 -12.76
N LYS A 255 -10.20 -8.39 -12.38
CA LYS A 255 -10.85 -9.71 -12.51
C LYS A 255 -11.51 -9.94 -13.86
N HIS A 256 -11.53 -8.93 -14.72
CA HIS A 256 -12.16 -9.05 -16.02
C HIS A 256 -11.34 -9.95 -16.95
N LYS A 257 -12.04 -10.72 -17.79
CA LYS A 257 -11.42 -11.68 -18.73
C LYS A 257 -10.44 -11.05 -19.71
N ASP A 258 -10.61 -9.78 -20.03
CA ASP A 258 -9.79 -9.06 -21.01
C ASP A 258 -8.48 -8.48 -20.41
N ILE A 259 -8.26 -8.58 -19.08
CA ILE A 259 -7.05 -8.03 -18.46
C ILE A 259 -5.75 -8.61 -19.03
N PRO A 260 -5.60 -9.92 -19.31
CA PRO A 260 -4.39 -10.42 -19.96
C PRO A 260 -4.14 -9.80 -21.33
N ALA A 261 -5.19 -9.60 -22.13
CA ALA A 261 -5.07 -8.97 -23.46
C ALA A 261 -4.72 -7.47 -23.34
N LEU A 262 -5.30 -6.75 -22.37
CA LEU A 262 -5.00 -5.36 -22.11
C LEU A 262 -3.56 -5.16 -21.61
N ASN A 263 -3.05 -6.07 -20.79
CA ASN A 263 -1.65 -6.06 -20.36
C ASN A 263 -0.72 -6.29 -21.56
N ALA A 264 -1.00 -7.27 -22.40
CA ALA A 264 -0.22 -7.52 -23.61
C ALA A 264 -0.24 -6.31 -24.55
N LEU A 265 -1.39 -5.64 -24.72
CA LEU A 265 -1.52 -4.42 -25.50
C LEU A 265 -0.66 -3.28 -24.91
N SER A 266 -0.65 -3.11 -23.59
CA SER A 266 0.17 -2.12 -22.91
C SER A 266 1.66 -2.35 -23.15
N GLU A 267 2.12 -3.61 -23.07
CA GLU A 267 3.51 -3.98 -23.37
C GLU A 267 3.88 -3.66 -24.81
N LEU A 268 3.04 -4.05 -25.77
CA LEU A 268 3.26 -3.80 -27.20
C LEU A 268 3.31 -2.30 -27.54
N LEU A 269 2.46 -1.50 -26.89
CA LEU A 269 2.36 -0.07 -27.18
C LEU A 269 3.52 0.74 -26.58
N GLY A 270 3.91 0.49 -25.31
CA GLY A 270 4.74 1.44 -24.59
C GLY A 270 5.83 0.86 -23.68
N SER A 271 6.05 -0.45 -23.67
CA SER A 271 7.04 -1.05 -22.78
C SER A 271 8.34 -1.36 -23.49
N GLY A 272 9.40 -0.62 -23.13
CA GLY A 272 10.74 -0.83 -23.67
C GLY A 272 11.01 -0.22 -25.06
N LYS A 273 12.27 -0.32 -25.50
CA LYS A 273 12.74 0.32 -26.72
C LYS A 273 12.12 -0.23 -28.02
N SER A 274 11.69 -1.49 -28.03
CA SER A 274 11.06 -2.15 -29.18
C SER A 274 9.53 -2.03 -29.19
N SER A 275 8.96 -1.15 -28.38
CA SER A 275 7.54 -0.88 -28.39
C SER A 275 7.15 0.01 -29.57
N LEU A 276 5.91 -0.12 -30.06
CA LEU A 276 5.43 0.65 -31.21
C LEU A 276 5.56 2.17 -31.01
N MET A 277 5.30 2.65 -29.80
CA MET A 277 5.45 4.08 -29.51
C MET A 277 6.91 4.53 -29.50
N SER A 278 7.83 3.70 -28.99
CA SER A 278 9.25 4.00 -29.05
C SER A 278 9.76 4.08 -30.47
N GLU A 279 9.43 3.11 -31.31
CA GLU A 279 9.84 3.12 -32.73
C GLU A 279 9.29 4.30 -33.53
N ILE A 280 8.05 4.72 -33.25
CA ILE A 280 7.40 5.79 -34.02
C ILE A 280 7.76 7.18 -33.51
N LEU A 281 7.98 7.36 -32.21
CA LEU A 281 8.12 8.68 -31.58
C LEU A 281 9.56 9.04 -31.21
N ILE A 282 10.45 8.06 -31.11
CA ILE A 282 11.84 8.28 -30.64
C ILE A 282 12.86 7.97 -31.74
N ASP A 283 12.66 6.91 -32.53
CA ASP A 283 13.50 6.49 -33.65
C ASP A 283 12.99 7.07 -34.99
#